data_120a95409866d0968361edd367aaede7
#
_entry.id   120a95409866d0968361edd367aaede7
#
_cell.length_a   1.000
_cell.length_b   1.000
_cell.length_c   1.000
_cell.angle_alpha   90.00
_cell.angle_beta   90.00
_cell.angle_gamma   90.00
#
_symmetry.space_group_name_H-M   'P 1'
#
loop_
_entity.id
_entity.type
_entity.pdbx_description
1 polymer ?
#
loop_
_entity_poly.entity_id
_entity_poly.type
_entity_poly.pdbx_seq_one_letter_code
_entity_poly.pdbx_strand_id
1 'polypeptide(L)'
;MDFALTDEQEMVVDTVRAFTERELVPYENEVERFGDVPPDLVSQIRDRALTAGIYAANMPAEMGGGGLDNLTMALVDRAFGWTQYALHYVVARPSNILLACVGDQIEEYLLPTIRGERVDCLAMSEPDAGSDVRGMTCRAVRDGDDYVINGTKHFISHADLADYTILFAATGEEDTPRGPKKLITSFLVDHDTPGLEVAEGYQSVSNRGYHNCILNFDECRVPASKVLGTEHRGFDVANEWLGSTRLQVAAVCLGRADRAMSVALDWAASREQFGQKIGKFQGVS
;
A
#
# COMPACT_ATOMS: atom_id res chain seq x y z
N MET A 1 1.08 -27.04 -19.29
CA MET A 1 0.81 -25.64 -18.89
C MET A 1 1.99 -24.85 -19.38
N ASP A 2 1.78 -23.84 -20.20
CA ASP A 2 2.85 -22.96 -20.68
C ASP A 2 3.03 -21.84 -19.65
N PHE A 3 4.26 -21.61 -19.21
CA PHE A 3 4.63 -20.55 -18.26
C PHE A 3 5.42 -19.41 -18.94
N ALA A 4 5.54 -19.43 -20.27
CA ALA A 4 6.17 -18.35 -21.01
C ALA A 4 5.33 -17.07 -20.85
N LEU A 5 6.01 -15.94 -20.66
CA LEU A 5 5.38 -14.64 -20.67
C LEU A 5 5.00 -14.26 -22.12
N THR A 6 3.99 -13.44 -22.27
CA THR A 6 3.71 -12.80 -23.56
C THR A 6 4.72 -11.68 -23.81
N ASP A 7 4.91 -11.28 -25.07
CA ASP A 7 5.81 -10.15 -25.44
C ASP A 7 5.43 -8.87 -24.69
N GLU A 8 4.12 -8.64 -24.48
CA GLU A 8 3.62 -7.49 -23.73
C GLU A 8 4.00 -7.57 -22.25
N GLN A 9 3.86 -8.73 -21.61
CA GLN A 9 4.26 -8.94 -20.22
C GLN A 9 5.78 -8.79 -20.04
N GLU A 10 6.58 -9.30 -20.96
CA GLU A 10 8.04 -9.13 -20.95
C GLU A 10 8.39 -7.64 -21.04
N MET A 11 7.81 -6.90 -21.96
CA MET A 11 8.04 -5.46 -22.13
C MET A 11 7.67 -4.66 -20.86
N VAL A 12 6.54 -4.97 -20.23
CA VAL A 12 6.12 -4.32 -18.97
C VAL A 12 7.11 -4.62 -17.86
N VAL A 13 7.51 -5.89 -17.68
CA VAL A 13 8.48 -6.31 -16.66
C VAL A 13 9.82 -5.62 -16.86
N ASP A 14 10.33 -5.57 -18.09
CA ASP A 14 11.61 -4.93 -18.42
C ASP A 14 11.55 -3.42 -18.16
N THR A 15 10.43 -2.78 -18.48
CA THR A 15 10.21 -1.35 -18.19
C THR A 15 10.26 -1.06 -16.69
N VAL A 16 9.54 -1.84 -15.89
CA VAL A 16 9.49 -1.67 -14.42
C VAL A 16 10.85 -2.00 -13.80
N ARG A 17 11.55 -3.03 -14.28
CA ARG A 17 12.89 -3.38 -13.81
C ARG A 17 13.89 -2.25 -14.09
N ALA A 18 13.92 -1.75 -15.32
CA ALA A 18 14.79 -0.64 -15.71
C ALA A 18 14.48 0.63 -14.91
N PHE A 19 13.20 0.91 -14.65
CA PHE A 19 12.79 2.01 -13.76
C PHE A 19 13.31 1.80 -12.33
N THR A 20 13.11 0.62 -11.76
CA THR A 20 13.55 0.29 -10.40
C THR A 20 15.06 0.47 -10.25
N GLU A 21 15.84 -0.05 -11.19
CA GLU A 21 17.31 0.05 -11.17
C GLU A 21 17.81 1.49 -11.32
N ARG A 22 17.16 2.29 -12.15
CA ARG A 22 17.60 3.65 -12.44
C ARG A 22 17.07 4.69 -11.47
N GLU A 23 15.82 4.57 -11.02
CA GLU A 23 15.11 5.62 -10.32
C GLU A 23 14.90 5.32 -8.81
N LEU A 24 15.07 4.08 -8.37
CA LEU A 24 14.86 3.69 -6.97
C LEU A 24 16.14 3.21 -6.29
N VAL A 25 16.81 2.21 -6.85
CA VAL A 25 18.01 1.59 -6.28
C VAL A 25 19.11 2.59 -5.88
N PRO A 26 19.40 3.67 -6.64
CA PRO A 26 20.44 4.62 -6.27
C PRO A 26 20.23 5.32 -4.94
N TYR A 27 18.99 5.40 -4.45
CA TYR A 27 18.63 6.09 -3.22
C TYR A 27 18.54 5.17 -1.99
N GLU A 28 18.69 3.86 -2.15
CA GLU A 28 18.52 2.89 -1.04
C GLU A 28 19.44 3.15 0.14
N ASN A 29 20.73 3.44 -0.12
CA ASN A 29 21.69 3.70 0.93
C ASN A 29 21.37 4.99 1.71
N GLU A 30 20.83 5.98 1.04
CA GLU A 30 20.42 7.24 1.65
C GLU A 30 19.20 7.01 2.55
N VAL A 31 18.16 6.37 2.03
CA VAL A 31 16.96 6.03 2.80
C VAL A 31 17.27 5.12 3.97
N GLU A 32 18.11 4.09 3.78
CA GLU A 32 18.55 3.22 4.87
C GLU A 32 19.30 4.00 5.97
N ARG A 33 20.14 4.96 5.59
CA ARG A 33 20.92 5.76 6.53
C ARG A 33 20.07 6.74 7.32
N PHE A 34 19.17 7.46 6.66
CA PHE A 34 18.38 8.52 7.29
C PHE A 34 17.05 8.01 7.87
N GLY A 35 16.55 6.88 7.40
CA GLY A 35 15.27 6.30 7.85
C GLY A 35 14.06 7.04 7.31
N ASP A 36 14.21 7.73 6.17
CA ASP A 36 13.16 8.52 5.53
C ASP A 36 13.42 8.64 4.01
N VAL A 37 12.35 8.87 3.25
CA VAL A 37 12.43 9.25 1.83
C VAL A 37 12.13 10.76 1.75
N PRO A 38 13.11 11.59 1.36
CA PRO A 38 12.91 13.04 1.32
C PRO A 38 11.69 13.44 0.45
N PRO A 39 10.83 14.40 0.89
CA PRO A 39 9.62 14.78 0.16
C PRO A 39 9.85 15.19 -1.29
N ASP A 40 10.94 15.90 -1.58
CA ASP A 40 11.30 16.28 -2.94
C ASP A 40 11.62 15.05 -3.81
N LEU A 41 12.24 14.03 -3.22
CA LEU A 41 12.53 12.77 -3.90
C LEU A 41 11.25 11.97 -4.15
N VAL A 42 10.32 11.94 -3.18
CA VAL A 42 8.98 11.33 -3.34
C VAL A 42 8.28 11.92 -4.55
N SER A 43 8.23 13.25 -4.66
CA SER A 43 7.58 13.94 -5.79
C SER A 43 8.26 13.61 -7.11
N GLN A 44 9.58 13.68 -7.18
CA GLN A 44 10.34 13.37 -8.41
C GLN A 44 10.15 11.93 -8.88
N ILE A 45 10.19 10.96 -7.96
CA ILE A 45 10.00 9.54 -8.30
C ILE A 45 8.58 9.32 -8.82
N ARG A 46 7.56 9.90 -8.17
CA ARG A 46 6.16 9.80 -8.59
C ARG A 46 5.94 10.38 -9.98
N ASP A 47 6.47 11.57 -10.28
CA ASP A 47 6.35 12.21 -11.59
C ASP A 47 6.98 11.36 -12.70
N ARG A 48 8.13 10.74 -12.42
CA ARG A 48 8.79 9.82 -13.35
C ARG A 48 7.97 8.54 -13.55
N ALA A 49 7.36 8.00 -12.50
CA ALA A 49 6.50 6.82 -12.57
C ALA A 49 5.22 7.10 -13.38
N LEU A 50 4.61 8.27 -13.20
CA LEU A 50 3.49 8.75 -14.02
C LEU A 50 3.90 8.87 -15.49
N THR A 51 5.02 9.51 -15.77
CA THR A 51 5.56 9.67 -17.14
C THR A 51 5.86 8.34 -17.81
N ALA A 52 6.34 7.36 -17.05
CA ALA A 52 6.63 6.01 -17.54
C ALA A 52 5.37 5.11 -17.69
N GLY A 53 4.19 5.58 -17.26
CA GLY A 53 2.94 4.83 -17.34
C GLY A 53 2.85 3.64 -16.38
N ILE A 54 3.69 3.60 -15.33
CA ILE A 54 3.72 2.51 -14.33
C ILE A 54 2.98 2.85 -13.05
N TYR A 55 2.70 4.14 -12.79
CA TYR A 55 1.83 4.56 -11.69
C TYR A 55 0.37 4.25 -12.02
N ALA A 56 -0.44 3.83 -11.06
CA ALA A 56 -1.83 3.42 -11.24
C ALA A 56 -2.05 2.30 -12.30
N ALA A 57 -1.05 1.45 -12.53
CA ALA A 57 -1.12 0.36 -13.50
C ALA A 57 -2.26 -0.64 -13.23
N ASN A 58 -2.70 -0.76 -11.98
CA ASN A 58 -3.80 -1.59 -11.50
C ASN A 58 -5.20 -0.98 -11.70
N MET A 59 -5.28 0.31 -12.03
CA MET A 59 -6.56 1.02 -12.21
C MET A 59 -7.09 0.88 -13.64
N PRO A 60 -8.41 0.98 -13.85
CA PRO A 60 -9.01 0.86 -15.18
C PRO A 60 -8.46 1.88 -16.18
N ALA A 61 -8.24 1.45 -17.41
CA ALA A 61 -7.69 2.30 -18.46
C ALA A 61 -8.61 3.48 -18.80
N GLU A 62 -9.94 3.28 -18.75
CA GLU A 62 -10.95 4.32 -18.98
C GLU A 62 -10.94 5.42 -17.91
N MET A 63 -10.32 5.14 -16.74
CA MET A 63 -10.12 6.12 -15.66
C MET A 63 -8.72 6.74 -15.65
N GLY A 64 -7.90 6.41 -16.64
CA GLY A 64 -6.51 6.90 -16.76
C GLY A 64 -5.47 6.00 -16.11
N GLY A 65 -5.84 4.79 -15.67
CA GLY A 65 -4.91 3.78 -15.18
C GLY A 65 -4.32 2.91 -16.29
N GLY A 66 -3.47 1.94 -15.93
CA GLY A 66 -2.83 1.02 -16.88
C GLY A 66 -3.70 -0.15 -17.32
N GLY A 67 -4.78 -0.47 -16.60
CA GLY A 67 -5.70 -1.58 -16.92
C GLY A 67 -5.05 -2.97 -16.87
N LEU A 68 -3.92 -3.12 -16.17
CA LEU A 68 -3.21 -4.40 -16.11
C LEU A 68 -3.99 -5.45 -15.30
N ASP A 69 -4.00 -6.67 -15.79
CA ASP A 69 -4.60 -7.80 -15.09
C ASP A 69 -3.78 -8.24 -13.86
N ASN A 70 -4.36 -9.09 -13.02
CA ASN A 70 -3.73 -9.53 -11.77
C ASN A 70 -2.42 -10.32 -12.00
N LEU A 71 -2.27 -11.05 -13.09
CA LEU A 71 -1.04 -11.78 -13.40
C LEU A 71 0.06 -10.80 -13.77
N THR A 72 -0.23 -9.89 -14.67
CA THR A 72 0.72 -8.84 -15.09
C THR A 72 1.10 -7.94 -13.92
N MET A 73 0.13 -7.57 -13.05
CA MET A 73 0.42 -6.84 -11.82
C MET A 73 1.33 -7.62 -10.85
N ALA A 74 1.17 -8.93 -10.72
CA ALA A 74 2.08 -9.74 -9.90
C ALA A 74 3.51 -9.74 -10.45
N LEU A 75 3.68 -9.73 -11.78
CA LEU A 75 5.00 -9.60 -12.41
C LEU A 75 5.61 -8.20 -12.17
N VAL A 76 4.82 -7.15 -12.27
CA VAL A 76 5.20 -5.76 -11.94
C VAL A 76 5.65 -5.66 -10.47
N ASP A 77 4.86 -6.19 -9.54
CA ASP A 77 5.16 -6.17 -8.11
C ASP A 77 6.44 -6.98 -7.79
N ARG A 78 6.68 -8.10 -8.48
CA ARG A 78 7.94 -8.85 -8.36
C ARG A 78 9.13 -8.04 -8.85
N ALA A 79 8.99 -7.30 -9.95
CA ALA A 79 10.05 -6.42 -10.46
C ALA A 79 10.35 -5.27 -9.48
N PHE A 80 9.34 -4.65 -8.90
CA PHE A 80 9.49 -3.66 -7.83
C PHE A 80 10.12 -4.22 -6.55
N GLY A 81 9.97 -5.53 -6.28
CA GLY A 81 10.62 -6.20 -5.17
C GLY A 81 12.16 -6.09 -5.17
N TRP A 82 12.78 -5.66 -6.27
CA TRP A 82 14.23 -5.43 -6.38
C TRP A 82 14.74 -4.20 -5.63
N THR A 83 13.88 -3.40 -5.05
CA THR A 83 14.27 -2.26 -4.20
C THR A 83 13.71 -2.40 -2.78
N GLN A 84 14.14 -1.51 -1.88
CA GLN A 84 13.59 -1.44 -0.53
C GLN A 84 12.14 -0.90 -0.54
N TYR A 85 11.38 -1.26 0.49
CA TYR A 85 9.94 -1.06 0.50
C TYR A 85 9.51 0.40 0.59
N ALA A 86 10.27 1.26 1.28
CA ALA A 86 9.98 2.68 1.36
C ALA A 86 10.00 3.35 -0.02
N LEU A 87 11.01 3.03 -0.84
CA LEU A 87 11.11 3.53 -2.22
C LEU A 87 10.05 2.91 -3.15
N HIS A 88 9.79 1.60 -3.02
CA HIS A 88 8.71 0.96 -3.76
C HIS A 88 7.35 1.61 -3.43
N TYR A 89 7.10 1.96 -2.16
CA TYR A 89 5.83 2.55 -1.75
C TYR A 89 5.54 3.90 -2.43
N VAL A 90 6.57 4.67 -2.78
CA VAL A 90 6.42 5.95 -3.52
C VAL A 90 5.74 5.74 -4.88
N VAL A 91 6.00 4.61 -5.53
CA VAL A 91 5.40 4.22 -6.81
C VAL A 91 4.29 3.20 -6.64
N ALA A 92 3.94 2.89 -5.38
CA ALA A 92 2.83 2.00 -5.10
C ALA A 92 1.56 2.60 -5.71
N ARG A 93 0.83 1.72 -6.31
CA ARG A 93 -0.44 2.03 -6.95
C ARG A 93 -1.48 2.56 -5.95
N PRO A 94 -2.46 3.35 -6.40
CA PRO A 94 -3.65 3.64 -5.62
C PRO A 94 -4.31 2.35 -5.12
N SER A 95 -4.91 2.39 -3.93
CA SER A 95 -5.68 1.25 -3.43
C SER A 95 -6.88 0.98 -4.34
N ASN A 96 -7.04 -0.25 -4.83
CA ASN A 96 -8.20 -0.63 -5.65
C ASN A 96 -9.54 -0.57 -4.88
N ILE A 97 -9.51 -0.42 -3.57
CA ILE A 97 -10.66 -0.07 -2.74
C ILE A 97 -11.40 1.17 -3.25
N LEU A 98 -10.67 2.13 -3.84
CA LEU A 98 -11.23 3.35 -4.41
C LEU A 98 -12.15 3.12 -5.62
N LEU A 99 -12.14 1.94 -6.21
CA LEU A 99 -13.14 1.56 -7.23
C LEU A 99 -14.56 1.46 -6.67
N ALA A 100 -14.73 1.46 -5.34
CA ALA A 100 -16.03 1.58 -4.69
C ALA A 100 -16.53 3.04 -4.60
N CYS A 101 -15.78 4.04 -5.05
CA CYS A 101 -16.20 5.44 -5.12
C CYS A 101 -17.39 5.61 -6.06
N VAL A 102 -18.36 6.43 -5.63
CA VAL A 102 -19.58 6.76 -6.40
C VAL A 102 -19.84 8.27 -6.39
N GLY A 103 -20.53 8.76 -7.41
CA GLY A 103 -20.91 10.18 -7.51
C GLY A 103 -19.69 11.10 -7.41
N ASP A 104 -19.78 12.12 -6.56
CA ASP A 104 -18.73 13.14 -6.36
C ASP A 104 -17.41 12.54 -5.83
N GLN A 105 -17.46 11.38 -5.15
CA GLN A 105 -16.25 10.69 -4.65
C GLN A 105 -15.27 10.33 -5.78
N ILE A 106 -15.78 10.11 -7.00
CA ILE A 106 -14.94 9.80 -8.17
C ILE A 106 -14.03 10.99 -8.48
N GLU A 107 -14.59 12.19 -8.56
CA GLU A 107 -13.84 13.41 -8.88
C GLU A 107 -13.00 13.91 -7.70
N GLU A 108 -13.43 13.68 -6.45
CA GLU A 108 -12.73 14.16 -5.27
C GLU A 108 -11.57 13.26 -4.83
N TYR A 109 -11.70 11.93 -5.01
CA TYR A 109 -10.74 10.95 -4.48
C TYR A 109 -10.14 10.04 -5.55
N LEU A 110 -10.97 9.33 -6.34
CA LEU A 110 -10.48 8.28 -7.24
C LEU A 110 -9.60 8.86 -8.36
N LEU A 111 -10.11 9.80 -9.15
CA LEU A 111 -9.37 10.35 -10.29
C LEU A 111 -8.12 11.14 -9.87
N PRO A 112 -8.15 12.01 -8.84
CA PRO A 112 -6.94 12.68 -8.36
C PRO A 112 -5.89 11.69 -7.85
N THR A 113 -6.29 10.58 -7.21
CA THR A 113 -5.34 9.56 -6.74
C THR A 113 -4.73 8.78 -7.91
N ILE A 114 -5.50 8.45 -8.95
CA ILE A 114 -4.97 7.85 -10.20
C ILE A 114 -3.95 8.77 -10.87
N ARG A 115 -4.19 10.09 -10.85
CA ARG A 115 -3.26 11.10 -11.41
C ARG A 115 -2.08 11.44 -10.50
N GLY A 116 -1.98 10.84 -9.32
CA GLY A 116 -0.92 11.12 -8.35
C GLY A 116 -1.03 12.50 -7.68
N GLU A 117 -2.15 13.19 -7.83
CA GLU A 117 -2.45 14.50 -7.23
C GLU A 117 -2.84 14.39 -5.76
N ARG A 118 -3.38 13.22 -5.35
CA ARG A 118 -3.70 12.86 -3.96
C ARG A 118 -3.17 11.48 -3.63
N VAL A 119 -2.90 11.26 -2.34
CA VAL A 119 -2.38 10.00 -1.80
C VAL A 119 -3.32 9.48 -0.73
N ASP A 120 -3.70 8.20 -0.84
CA ASP A 120 -4.49 7.50 0.16
C ASP A 120 -3.63 6.75 1.17
N CYS A 121 -4.14 6.58 2.38
CA CYS A 121 -3.71 5.53 3.28
C CYS A 121 -4.90 4.71 3.77
N LEU A 122 -4.66 3.49 4.27
CA LEU A 122 -5.72 2.61 4.72
C LEU A 122 -5.62 2.35 6.22
N ALA A 123 -6.70 2.64 6.96
CA ALA A 123 -6.77 2.54 8.41
C ALA A 123 -7.78 1.46 8.86
N MET A 124 -7.26 0.27 9.16
CA MET A 124 -8.05 -0.86 9.62
C MET A 124 -7.61 -1.35 11.01
N SER A 125 -6.33 -1.63 11.20
CA SER A 125 -5.76 -2.20 12.43
C SER A 125 -5.87 -1.24 13.61
N GLU A 126 -6.05 -1.80 14.81
CA GLU A 126 -6.10 -1.09 16.09
C GLU A 126 -5.12 -1.72 17.08
N PRO A 127 -4.78 -1.06 18.21
CA PRO A 127 -3.92 -1.63 19.24
C PRO A 127 -4.35 -3.04 19.67
N ASP A 128 -5.67 -3.28 19.80
CA ASP A 128 -6.24 -4.54 20.27
C ASP A 128 -6.95 -5.36 19.16
N ALA A 129 -6.95 -4.90 17.91
CA ALA A 129 -7.62 -5.56 16.78
C ALA A 129 -6.75 -5.57 15.51
N GLY A 130 -6.02 -6.66 15.32
CA GLY A 130 -5.19 -6.89 14.13
C GLY A 130 -5.73 -8.04 13.28
N SER A 131 -5.33 -9.29 13.56
CA SER A 131 -5.84 -10.47 12.83
C SER A 131 -7.35 -10.64 12.99
N ASP A 132 -7.89 -10.35 14.16
CA ASP A 132 -9.32 -10.23 14.40
C ASP A 132 -9.77 -8.77 14.24
N VAL A 133 -9.80 -8.29 13.01
CA VAL A 133 -10.26 -6.92 12.70
C VAL A 133 -11.74 -6.69 13.05
N ARG A 134 -12.54 -7.75 13.24
CA ARG A 134 -13.94 -7.61 13.69
C ARG A 134 -14.04 -7.22 15.16
N GLY A 135 -12.96 -7.40 15.92
CA GLY A 135 -12.82 -6.91 17.29
C GLY A 135 -12.64 -5.40 17.41
N MET A 136 -12.53 -4.65 16.29
CA MET A 136 -12.25 -3.20 16.32
C MET A 136 -13.18 -2.43 17.25
N THR A 137 -12.62 -1.41 17.91
CA THR A 137 -13.31 -0.53 18.87
C THR A 137 -13.56 0.88 18.33
N CYS A 138 -12.82 1.29 17.29
CA CYS A 138 -13.08 2.54 16.58
C CYS A 138 -14.51 2.51 16.05
N ARG A 139 -15.29 3.50 16.44
CA ARG A 139 -16.73 3.56 16.14
C ARG A 139 -17.08 4.85 15.41
N ALA A 140 -18.07 4.76 14.54
CA ALA A 140 -18.70 5.88 13.87
C ALA A 140 -20.19 5.87 14.21
N VAL A 141 -20.66 6.88 14.93
CA VAL A 141 -22.05 7.01 15.36
C VAL A 141 -22.73 8.03 14.47
N ARG A 142 -23.88 7.67 13.89
CA ARG A 142 -24.65 8.59 13.04
C ARG A 142 -25.24 9.72 13.87
N ASP A 143 -25.05 10.97 13.40
CA ASP A 143 -25.61 12.19 13.97
C ASP A 143 -26.13 13.09 12.83
N GLY A 144 -27.40 12.95 12.50
CA GLY A 144 -28.01 13.61 11.36
C GLY A 144 -27.45 13.14 10.02
N ASP A 145 -26.87 14.07 9.28
CA ASP A 145 -26.23 13.82 7.97
C ASP A 145 -24.73 13.49 8.09
N ASP A 146 -24.21 13.42 9.31
CA ASP A 146 -22.82 13.13 9.61
C ASP A 146 -22.66 11.83 10.39
N TYR A 147 -21.40 11.37 10.47
CA TYR A 147 -20.92 10.41 11.46
C TYR A 147 -19.90 11.08 12.39
N VAL A 148 -20.02 10.81 13.68
CA VAL A 148 -19.04 11.18 14.70
C VAL A 148 -18.16 9.97 14.98
N ILE A 149 -16.86 10.11 14.68
CA ILE A 149 -15.89 9.02 14.72
C ILE A 149 -14.99 9.21 15.95
N ASN A 150 -14.84 8.12 16.71
CA ASN A 150 -13.97 8.05 17.88
C ASN A 150 -13.20 6.74 17.91
N GLY A 151 -11.88 6.81 18.18
CA GLY A 151 -11.01 5.64 18.31
C GLY A 151 -9.60 5.87 17.81
N THR A 152 -8.79 4.82 17.86
CA THR A 152 -7.38 4.88 17.44
C THR A 152 -7.09 3.77 16.44
N LYS A 153 -6.39 4.11 15.37
CA LYS A 153 -5.84 3.16 14.40
C LYS A 153 -4.32 3.16 14.48
N HIS A 154 -3.67 2.00 14.30
CA HIS A 154 -2.24 1.90 14.33
C HIS A 154 -1.66 1.07 13.19
N PHE A 155 -0.33 1.12 13.00
CA PHE A 155 0.37 0.56 11.85
C PHE A 155 -0.17 1.07 10.51
N ILE A 156 -0.55 2.36 10.46
CA ILE A 156 -1.08 2.96 9.24
C ILE A 156 0.07 3.44 8.37
N SER A 157 0.26 2.73 7.27
CA SER A 157 1.36 2.95 6.33
C SER A 157 1.32 4.34 5.74
N HIS A 158 2.39 5.12 5.98
CA HIS A 158 2.61 6.45 5.43
C HIS A 158 1.42 7.41 5.53
N ALA A 159 0.64 7.34 6.64
CA ALA A 159 -0.42 8.32 6.87
C ALA A 159 0.11 9.76 7.01
N ASP A 160 1.36 9.94 7.37
CA ASP A 160 2.06 11.23 7.42
C ASP A 160 2.28 11.86 6.03
N LEU A 161 2.22 11.08 4.96
CA LEU A 161 2.36 11.51 3.57
C LEU A 161 1.03 11.48 2.79
N ALA A 162 -0.04 10.99 3.42
CA ALA A 162 -1.34 10.86 2.78
C ALA A 162 -2.19 12.13 2.93
N ASP A 163 -3.05 12.37 1.95
CA ASP A 163 -4.02 13.48 1.97
C ASP A 163 -5.33 13.07 2.63
N TYR A 164 -5.64 11.77 2.62
CA TYR A 164 -6.84 11.22 3.22
C TYR A 164 -6.68 9.75 3.60
N THR A 165 -7.57 9.30 4.46
CA THR A 165 -7.60 7.93 4.98
C THR A 165 -8.85 7.18 4.51
N ILE A 166 -8.67 5.94 4.03
CA ILE A 166 -9.74 4.95 3.88
C ILE A 166 -9.90 4.27 5.24
N LEU A 167 -10.84 4.74 6.05
CA LEU A 167 -11.07 4.31 7.41
C LEU A 167 -12.13 3.22 7.50
N PHE A 168 -11.88 2.17 8.28
CA PHE A 168 -12.87 1.18 8.69
C PHE A 168 -13.26 1.39 10.14
N ALA A 169 -14.55 1.61 10.40
CA ALA A 169 -15.09 1.82 11.75
C ALA A 169 -16.39 1.03 11.99
N ALA A 170 -16.66 0.68 13.23
CA ALA A 170 -17.89 0.04 13.63
C ALA A 170 -19.05 1.06 13.64
N THR A 171 -20.13 0.77 12.91
CA THR A 171 -21.31 1.63 12.79
C THR A 171 -22.55 1.03 13.44
N GLY A 172 -22.46 -0.19 13.98
CA GLY A 172 -23.56 -0.89 14.64
C GLY A 172 -23.18 -2.30 15.03
N GLU A 173 -24.16 -3.01 15.55
CA GLU A 173 -24.07 -4.43 15.87
C GLU A 173 -25.35 -5.16 15.43
N GLU A 174 -25.23 -6.41 15.03
CA GLU A 174 -26.32 -7.32 14.75
C GLU A 174 -26.22 -8.56 15.65
N ASP A 175 -27.33 -9.00 16.18
CA ASP A 175 -27.39 -10.25 16.93
C ASP A 175 -27.33 -11.45 15.99
N THR A 176 -26.40 -12.35 16.24
CA THR A 176 -26.28 -13.60 15.48
C THR A 176 -26.35 -14.81 16.43
N PRO A 177 -26.66 -16.04 15.93
CA PRO A 177 -26.62 -17.25 16.74
C PRO A 177 -25.25 -17.52 17.39
N ARG A 178 -24.18 -16.84 16.94
CA ARG A 178 -22.82 -16.96 17.49
C ARG A 178 -22.43 -15.79 18.41
N GLY A 179 -23.38 -14.94 18.77
CA GLY A 179 -23.18 -13.71 19.53
C GLY A 179 -23.25 -12.45 18.69
N PRO A 180 -23.09 -11.26 19.30
CA PRO A 180 -23.15 -9.99 18.63
C PRO A 180 -22.00 -9.88 17.61
N LYS A 181 -22.31 -9.34 16.42
CA LYS A 181 -21.36 -9.11 15.33
C LYS A 181 -21.37 -7.63 14.98
N LYS A 182 -20.21 -7.01 14.97
CA LYS A 182 -20.08 -5.61 14.57
C LYS A 182 -20.35 -5.42 13.08
N LEU A 183 -21.10 -4.39 12.77
CA LEU A 183 -21.34 -3.88 11.44
C LEU A 183 -20.28 -2.82 11.15
N ILE A 184 -19.52 -3.03 10.10
CA ILE A 184 -18.36 -2.18 9.75
C ILE A 184 -18.70 -1.40 8.49
N THR A 185 -18.37 -0.11 8.51
CA THR A 185 -18.49 0.79 7.36
C THR A 185 -17.11 1.34 7.01
N SER A 186 -16.86 1.58 5.74
CA SER A 186 -15.67 2.28 5.25
C SER A 186 -15.98 3.75 4.93
N PHE A 187 -15.04 4.64 5.24
CA PHE A 187 -15.17 6.09 5.08
C PHE A 187 -13.95 6.66 4.38
N LEU A 188 -14.16 7.72 3.60
CA LEU A 188 -13.10 8.60 3.11
C LEU A 188 -12.98 9.78 4.07
N VAL A 189 -11.85 9.93 4.75
CA VAL A 189 -11.62 10.97 5.76
C VAL A 189 -10.41 11.80 5.37
N ASP A 190 -10.62 13.05 5.01
CA ASP A 190 -9.55 14.00 4.70
C ASP A 190 -8.71 14.29 5.94
N HIS A 191 -7.40 14.45 5.79
CA HIS A 191 -6.49 14.62 6.94
C HIS A 191 -6.61 15.99 7.62
N ASP A 192 -7.22 16.98 6.98
CA ASP A 192 -7.57 18.27 7.56
C ASP A 192 -8.90 18.26 8.32
N THR A 193 -9.59 17.10 8.41
CA THR A 193 -10.85 16.98 9.15
C THR A 193 -10.62 17.25 10.64
N PRO A 194 -11.33 18.20 11.26
CA PRO A 194 -11.21 18.46 12.71
C PRO A 194 -11.49 17.19 13.52
N GLY A 195 -10.63 16.92 14.52
CA GLY A 195 -10.73 15.71 15.36
C GLY A 195 -9.94 14.52 14.82
N LEU A 196 -9.28 14.63 13.68
CA LEU A 196 -8.28 13.67 13.22
C LEU A 196 -6.88 14.17 13.52
N GLU A 197 -6.08 13.36 14.20
CA GLU A 197 -4.66 13.57 14.44
C GLU A 197 -3.86 12.44 13.79
N VAL A 198 -2.86 12.80 12.99
CA VAL A 198 -1.85 11.87 12.47
C VAL A 198 -0.61 11.97 13.36
N ALA A 199 -0.36 10.95 14.16
CA ALA A 199 0.76 10.90 15.08
C ALA A 199 1.87 9.98 14.55
N GLU A 200 3.12 10.29 14.94
CA GLU A 200 4.26 9.41 14.72
C GLU A 200 3.98 8.03 15.35
N GLY A 201 4.31 6.98 14.64
CA GLY A 201 4.04 5.62 15.07
C GLY A 201 5.32 4.82 15.26
N TYR A 202 5.38 3.64 14.65
CA TYR A 202 6.41 2.63 14.92
C TYR A 202 7.53 2.67 13.88
N GLN A 203 8.77 2.62 14.35
CA GLN A 203 9.94 2.45 13.48
C GLN A 203 10.22 0.96 13.28
N SER A 204 10.38 0.56 12.02
CA SER A 204 10.73 -0.82 11.67
C SER A 204 12.24 -1.00 11.57
N VAL A 205 12.74 -2.13 12.08
CA VAL A 205 14.15 -2.51 11.93
C VAL A 205 14.49 -2.87 10.48
N SER A 206 13.53 -3.45 9.74
CA SER A 206 13.76 -4.06 8.43
C SER A 206 13.35 -3.21 7.24
N ASN A 207 12.52 -2.21 7.43
CA ASN A 207 12.02 -1.32 6.38
C ASN A 207 12.19 0.13 6.83
N ARG A 208 13.44 0.57 6.92
CA ARG A 208 13.75 1.96 7.28
C ARG A 208 13.20 2.90 6.20
N GLY A 209 12.65 4.03 6.63
CA GLY A 209 11.95 4.96 5.74
C GLY A 209 10.51 4.57 5.38
N TYR A 210 10.04 3.41 5.85
CA TYR A 210 8.63 3.02 5.75
C TYR A 210 7.93 3.32 7.07
N HIS A 211 7.11 4.35 7.10
CA HIS A 211 6.46 4.83 8.30
C HIS A 211 5.19 4.04 8.61
N ASN A 212 4.96 3.78 9.89
CA ASN A 212 3.76 3.15 10.43
C ASN A 212 3.15 4.09 11.45
N CYS A 213 2.24 4.95 11.01
CA CYS A 213 1.64 6.01 11.81
C CYS A 213 0.51 5.50 12.72
N ILE A 214 0.13 6.37 13.65
CA ILE A 214 -1.06 6.22 14.49
C ILE A 214 -2.05 7.31 14.08
N LEU A 215 -3.32 6.94 13.91
CA LEU A 215 -4.41 7.88 13.67
C LEU A 215 -5.32 7.91 14.89
N ASN A 216 -5.49 9.08 15.49
CA ASN A 216 -6.42 9.31 16.60
C ASN A 216 -7.63 10.10 16.09
N PHE A 217 -8.82 9.56 16.38
CA PHE A 217 -10.10 10.18 16.06
C PHE A 217 -10.79 10.57 17.38
N ASP A 218 -11.02 11.86 17.56
CA ASP A 218 -11.70 12.42 18.74
C ASP A 218 -12.81 13.38 18.27
N GLU A 219 -14.07 12.95 18.41
CA GLU A 219 -15.24 13.65 17.90
C GLU A 219 -15.11 14.08 16.44
N CYS A 220 -14.39 13.29 15.62
CA CYS A 220 -14.12 13.57 14.22
C CYS A 220 -15.41 13.44 13.40
N ARG A 221 -15.90 14.55 12.86
CA ARG A 221 -17.15 14.62 12.09
C ARG A 221 -16.89 14.41 10.61
N VAL A 222 -17.56 13.41 10.04
CA VAL A 222 -17.44 13.05 8.63
C VAL A 222 -18.83 12.95 8.01
N PRO A 223 -19.11 13.69 6.91
CA PRO A 223 -20.41 13.61 6.22
C PRO A 223 -20.74 12.19 5.74
N ALA A 224 -22.01 11.82 5.79
CA ALA A 224 -22.47 10.53 5.31
C ALA A 224 -22.20 10.30 3.80
N SER A 225 -22.06 11.38 3.03
CA SER A 225 -21.62 11.31 1.63
C SER A 225 -20.19 10.77 1.45
N LYS A 226 -19.40 10.70 2.51
CA LYS A 226 -18.04 10.14 2.53
C LYS A 226 -18.00 8.65 2.89
N VAL A 227 -19.15 7.99 3.07
CA VAL A 227 -19.23 6.54 3.16
C VAL A 227 -18.77 5.93 1.84
N LEU A 228 -17.73 5.10 1.89
CA LEU A 228 -17.20 4.40 0.73
C LEU A 228 -17.90 3.04 0.58
N GLY A 229 -18.58 2.83 -0.54
CA GLY A 229 -19.42 1.66 -0.75
C GLY A 229 -20.75 1.75 0.00
N THR A 230 -21.16 0.69 0.68
CA THR A 230 -22.45 0.61 1.39
C THR A 230 -22.27 0.60 2.89
N GLU A 231 -23.08 1.37 3.60
CA GLU A 231 -23.14 1.36 5.07
C GLU A 231 -23.29 -0.06 5.62
N HIS A 232 -22.58 -0.39 6.71
CA HIS A 232 -22.52 -1.71 7.34
C HIS A 232 -21.87 -2.83 6.50
N ARG A 233 -21.39 -2.53 5.30
CA ARG A 233 -20.78 -3.50 4.38
C ARG A 233 -19.32 -3.18 4.02
N GLY A 234 -18.59 -2.48 4.87
CA GLY A 234 -17.19 -2.13 4.63
C GLY A 234 -16.28 -3.35 4.38
N PHE A 235 -16.61 -4.53 4.95
CA PHE A 235 -15.86 -5.75 4.67
C PHE A 235 -16.01 -6.28 3.23
N ASP A 236 -17.07 -5.93 2.51
CA ASP A 236 -17.20 -6.32 1.13
C ASP A 236 -16.13 -5.62 0.29
N VAL A 237 -15.98 -4.31 0.52
CA VAL A 237 -14.93 -3.48 -0.12
C VAL A 237 -13.53 -3.96 0.31
N ALA A 238 -13.34 -4.24 1.61
CA ALA A 238 -12.07 -4.74 2.14
C ALA A 238 -11.66 -6.10 1.54
N ASN A 239 -12.60 -7.00 1.29
CA ASN A 239 -12.30 -8.33 0.77
C ASN A 239 -11.79 -8.30 -0.67
N GLU A 240 -12.31 -7.40 -1.51
CA GLU A 240 -11.81 -7.20 -2.87
C GLU A 240 -10.36 -6.69 -2.84
N TRP A 241 -10.09 -5.70 -2.02
CA TRP A 241 -8.74 -5.18 -1.82
C TRP A 241 -7.77 -6.23 -1.26
N LEU A 242 -8.19 -6.99 -0.23
CA LEU A 242 -7.36 -8.02 0.39
C LEU A 242 -6.94 -9.12 -0.59
N GLY A 243 -7.77 -9.44 -1.58
CA GLY A 243 -7.44 -10.41 -2.61
C GLY A 243 -6.21 -10.00 -3.41
N SER A 244 -6.22 -8.80 -3.97
CA SER A 244 -5.11 -8.27 -4.76
C SER A 244 -3.87 -7.97 -3.92
N THR A 245 -4.03 -7.44 -2.71
CA THR A 245 -2.92 -7.10 -1.82
C THR A 245 -2.13 -8.32 -1.35
N ARG A 246 -2.79 -9.45 -1.08
CA ARG A 246 -2.08 -10.70 -0.72
C ARG A 246 -1.20 -11.19 -1.86
N LEU A 247 -1.68 -11.12 -3.11
CA LEU A 247 -0.89 -11.45 -4.29
C LEU A 247 0.30 -10.50 -4.45
N GLN A 248 0.06 -9.19 -4.30
CA GLN A 248 1.10 -8.17 -4.32
C GLN A 248 2.23 -8.46 -3.33
N VAL A 249 1.89 -8.66 -2.05
CA VAL A 249 2.88 -8.89 -1.01
C VAL A 249 3.70 -10.15 -1.32
N ALA A 250 3.07 -11.23 -1.78
CA ALA A 250 3.77 -12.45 -2.18
C ALA A 250 4.76 -12.20 -3.34
N ALA A 251 4.34 -11.45 -4.36
CA ALA A 251 5.15 -11.11 -5.52
C ALA A 251 6.35 -10.21 -5.15
N VAL A 252 6.13 -9.18 -4.34
CA VAL A 252 7.21 -8.31 -3.81
C VAL A 252 8.22 -9.12 -3.00
N CYS A 253 7.77 -10.04 -2.15
CA CYS A 253 8.67 -10.91 -1.37
C CYS A 253 9.53 -11.81 -2.28
N LEU A 254 8.97 -12.34 -3.37
CA LEU A 254 9.75 -13.09 -4.38
C LEU A 254 10.80 -12.21 -5.05
N GLY A 255 10.44 -10.99 -5.46
CA GLY A 255 11.40 -10.06 -6.07
C GLY A 255 12.57 -9.71 -5.13
N ARG A 256 12.30 -9.55 -3.84
CA ARG A 256 13.36 -9.36 -2.83
C ARG A 256 14.23 -10.58 -2.65
N ALA A 257 13.64 -11.76 -2.66
CA ALA A 257 14.39 -13.01 -2.59
C ALA A 257 15.29 -13.17 -3.83
N ASP A 258 14.78 -12.85 -5.03
CA ASP A 258 15.56 -12.85 -6.28
C ASP A 258 16.77 -11.91 -6.18
N ARG A 259 16.58 -10.69 -5.68
CA ARG A 259 17.69 -9.74 -5.49
C ARG A 259 18.69 -10.20 -4.45
N ALA A 260 18.22 -10.66 -3.29
CA ALA A 260 19.10 -11.16 -2.23
C ALA A 260 19.96 -12.32 -2.75
N MET A 261 19.37 -13.23 -3.53
CA MET A 261 20.07 -14.33 -4.17
C MET A 261 21.08 -13.84 -5.20
N SER A 262 20.71 -12.87 -6.06
CA SER A 262 21.64 -12.27 -7.04
C SER A 262 22.88 -11.67 -6.36
N VAL A 263 22.67 -10.85 -5.32
CA VAL A 263 23.77 -10.24 -4.56
C VAL A 263 24.66 -11.30 -3.89
N ALA A 264 24.06 -12.35 -3.33
CA ALA A 264 24.81 -13.44 -2.70
C ALA A 264 25.63 -14.24 -3.72
N LEU A 265 25.08 -14.53 -4.91
CA LEU A 265 25.77 -15.22 -5.98
C LEU A 265 26.94 -14.39 -6.53
N ASP A 266 26.74 -13.10 -6.78
CA ASP A 266 27.79 -12.19 -7.25
C ASP A 266 28.94 -12.10 -6.22
N TRP A 267 28.59 -12.03 -4.95
CA TRP A 267 29.58 -12.04 -3.88
C TRP A 267 30.34 -13.37 -3.83
N ALA A 268 29.66 -14.50 -3.90
CA ALA A 268 30.26 -15.83 -3.90
C ALA A 268 31.19 -16.05 -5.11
N ALA A 269 30.81 -15.49 -6.27
CA ALA A 269 31.59 -15.56 -7.50
C ALA A 269 32.81 -14.60 -7.52
N SER A 270 32.78 -13.53 -6.73
CA SER A 270 33.85 -12.51 -6.70
C SER A 270 34.78 -12.62 -5.53
N ARG A 271 34.29 -12.91 -4.32
CA ARG A 271 35.06 -12.96 -3.07
C ARG A 271 36.08 -14.12 -3.07
N GLU A 272 37.32 -13.82 -2.78
CA GLU A 272 38.39 -14.82 -2.62
C GLU A 272 38.74 -15.05 -1.14
N GLN A 273 38.87 -16.32 -0.77
CA GLN A 273 39.44 -16.76 0.50
C GLN A 273 40.22 -18.06 0.26
N PHE A 274 41.29 -18.26 1.02
CA PHE A 274 42.14 -19.43 0.90
C PHE A 274 42.63 -19.71 -0.55
N GLY A 275 42.91 -18.66 -1.31
CA GLY A 275 43.45 -18.72 -2.66
C GLY A 275 42.42 -19.10 -3.76
N GLN A 276 41.13 -19.11 -3.47
CA GLN A 276 40.07 -19.35 -4.46
C GLN A 276 38.79 -18.59 -4.15
N LYS A 277 37.90 -18.50 -5.15
CA LYS A 277 36.55 -17.93 -4.98
C LYS A 277 35.74 -18.73 -3.98
N ILE A 278 35.01 -18.04 -3.07
CA ILE A 278 34.26 -18.75 -2.01
C ILE A 278 33.15 -19.64 -2.58
N GLY A 279 32.58 -19.31 -3.73
CA GLY A 279 31.60 -20.17 -4.42
C GLY A 279 32.11 -21.54 -4.86
N LYS A 280 33.42 -21.78 -4.77
CA LYS A 280 34.03 -23.12 -5.04
C LYS A 280 34.06 -24.02 -3.81
N PHE A 281 33.73 -23.52 -2.62
CA PHE A 281 33.68 -24.34 -1.42
C PHE A 281 32.32 -25.06 -1.35
N GLN A 282 32.37 -26.38 -1.07
CA GLN A 282 31.18 -27.24 -1.02
C GLN A 282 30.04 -26.71 -0.10
N GLY A 283 30.37 -25.99 0.96
CA GLY A 283 29.36 -25.41 1.87
C GLY A 283 28.71 -24.13 1.36
N VAL A 284 29.16 -23.58 0.21
CA VAL A 284 28.67 -22.34 -0.39
C VAL A 284 27.97 -22.63 -1.74
N SER A 285 28.47 -23.60 -2.49
CA SER A 285 27.95 -24.00 -3.81
C SER A 285 26.65 -24.80 -3.75
#